data_906957e933a9697df1e69c0ed5dc9051
#
_entry.id   906957e933a9697df1e69c0ed5dc9051
#
_cell.length_a   1.000
_cell.length_b   1.000
_cell.length_c   1.000
_cell.angle_alpha   90.00
_cell.angle_beta   90.00
_cell.angle_gamma   90.00
#
_symmetry.space_group_name_H-M   'P 1'
#
loop_
_entity.id
_entity.type
_entity.pdbx_description
1 polymer ?
#
loop_
_entity_poly.entity_id
_entity_poly.type
_entity_poly.pdbx_seq_one_letter_code
_entity_poly.pdbx_strand_id
1 'polypeptide(L)'
;MSNNPLWDYSIAAYSLEGVAPACLALQDIFGLDVNVLFYAAWLAQLEQRLSHDHLAGVEAVIADWRHDMVKPLRALRQRWHQVPDAVGIRDEIKSLELRAERQQQDTMYAHYQGSAGLPWAARPLRENLALVASFSGHEDAGRFAAI
;
A
#
# COMPACT_ATOMS: atom_id res chain seq x y z
N MET A 1 14.88 8.51 -10.39
CA MET A 1 13.85 7.49 -10.68
C MET A 1 14.42 6.09 -10.42
N SER A 2 13.64 5.25 -9.78
CA SER A 2 14.02 3.86 -9.54
C SER A 2 13.62 2.98 -10.73
N ASN A 3 13.97 1.70 -10.65
CA ASN A 3 13.54 0.69 -11.64
C ASN A 3 12.14 0.13 -11.35
N ASN A 4 11.43 0.69 -10.38
CA ASN A 4 10.07 0.30 -10.02
C ASN A 4 9.14 1.51 -10.14
N PRO A 5 8.36 1.61 -11.23
CA PRO A 5 7.45 2.75 -11.43
C PRO A 5 6.31 2.81 -10.39
N LEU A 6 5.93 1.69 -9.79
CA LEU A 6 4.98 1.69 -8.67
C LEU A 6 5.57 2.42 -7.46
N TRP A 7 6.82 2.11 -7.12
CA TRP A 7 7.51 2.80 -6.01
C TRP A 7 7.64 4.29 -6.27
N ASP A 8 8.04 4.67 -7.48
CA ASP A 8 8.18 6.08 -7.86
C ASP A 8 6.84 6.81 -7.76
N TYR A 9 5.76 6.17 -8.22
CA TYR A 9 4.40 6.71 -8.08
C TYR A 9 4.02 6.88 -6.60
N SER A 10 4.29 5.87 -5.77
CA SER A 10 3.93 5.89 -4.35
C SER A 10 4.63 7.01 -3.60
N ILE A 11 5.92 7.21 -3.85
CA ILE A 11 6.69 8.28 -3.23
C ILE A 11 6.14 9.65 -3.64
N ALA A 12 5.86 9.84 -4.92
CA ALA A 12 5.30 11.09 -5.43
C ALA A 12 3.91 11.37 -4.85
N ALA A 13 3.05 10.35 -4.82
CA ALA A 13 1.69 10.48 -4.29
C ALA A 13 1.70 10.78 -2.80
N TYR A 14 2.55 10.12 -2.03
CA TYR A 14 2.64 10.33 -0.59
C TYR A 14 3.07 11.76 -0.23
N SER A 15 3.82 12.43 -1.11
CA SER A 15 4.26 13.80 -0.90
C SER A 15 3.17 14.85 -1.18
N LEU A 16 2.05 14.47 -1.80
CA LEU A 16 0.95 15.39 -2.08
C LEU A 16 0.23 15.77 -0.79
N GLU A 17 -0.23 17.03 -0.73
CA GLU A 17 -0.92 17.53 0.46
C GLU A 17 -2.15 16.67 0.79
N GLY A 18 -2.26 16.28 2.05
CA GLY A 18 -3.37 15.50 2.57
C GLY A 18 -3.25 13.99 2.39
N VAL A 19 -2.35 13.51 1.55
CA VAL A 19 -2.23 12.07 1.29
C VAL A 19 -1.63 11.32 2.47
N ALA A 20 -0.54 11.81 3.04
CA ALA A 20 0.10 11.14 4.17
C ALA A 20 -0.84 10.98 5.38
N PRO A 21 -1.55 12.02 5.84
CA PRO A 21 -2.51 11.85 6.94
C PRO A 21 -3.65 10.89 6.59
N ALA A 22 -4.15 10.91 5.36
CA ALA A 22 -5.20 10.00 4.92
C ALA A 22 -4.71 8.55 4.94
N CYS A 23 -3.50 8.29 4.45
CA CYS A 23 -2.90 6.97 4.48
C CYS A 23 -2.73 6.44 5.91
N LEU A 24 -2.26 7.29 6.83
CA LEU A 24 -2.12 6.90 8.23
C LEU A 24 -3.47 6.57 8.86
N ALA A 25 -4.52 7.33 8.55
CA ALA A 25 -5.86 7.05 9.05
C ALA A 25 -6.38 5.71 8.52
N LEU A 26 -6.22 5.44 7.22
CA LEU A 26 -6.65 4.18 6.62
C LEU A 26 -5.91 2.98 7.22
N GLN A 27 -4.62 3.14 7.47
CA GLN A 27 -3.80 2.09 8.05
C GLN A 27 -4.14 1.86 9.53
N ASP A 28 -4.19 2.92 10.33
CA ASP A 28 -4.28 2.82 11.79
C ASP A 28 -5.71 2.55 12.27
N ILE A 29 -6.71 3.12 11.58
CA ILE A 29 -8.12 2.98 11.98
C ILE A 29 -8.78 1.77 11.32
N PHE A 30 -8.50 1.54 10.03
CA PHE A 30 -9.18 0.52 9.24
C PHE A 30 -8.31 -0.69 8.92
N GLY A 31 -7.04 -0.68 9.28
CA GLY A 31 -6.14 -1.80 9.05
C GLY A 31 -5.83 -2.08 7.58
N LEU A 32 -6.02 -1.10 6.70
CA LEU A 32 -5.74 -1.29 5.28
C LEU A 32 -4.25 -1.22 5.00
N ASP A 33 -3.80 -1.99 4.02
CA ASP A 33 -2.43 -1.92 3.54
C ASP A 33 -2.29 -0.79 2.54
N VAL A 34 -1.62 0.28 2.96
CA VAL A 34 -1.42 1.47 2.15
C VAL A 34 -0.66 1.17 0.85
N ASN A 35 0.26 0.20 0.89
CA ASN A 35 0.99 -0.20 -0.32
C ASN A 35 0.06 -0.79 -1.38
N VAL A 36 -0.95 -1.55 -0.95
CA VAL A 36 -1.97 -2.10 -1.86
C VAL A 36 -2.88 -0.99 -2.38
N LEU A 37 -3.20 0.00 -1.56
CA LEU A 37 -3.96 1.18 -2.01
C LEU A 37 -3.18 1.96 -3.07
N PHE A 38 -1.87 2.16 -2.89
CA PHE A 38 -1.04 2.79 -3.91
C PHE A 38 -0.98 1.98 -5.20
N TYR A 39 -0.95 0.65 -5.09
CA TYR A 39 -1.01 -0.23 -6.25
C TYR A 39 -2.30 -0.01 -7.05
N ALA A 40 -3.43 0.01 -6.35
CA ALA A 40 -4.74 0.25 -6.96
C ALA A 40 -4.81 1.63 -7.65
N ALA A 41 -4.27 2.66 -7.00
CA ALA A 41 -4.22 4.01 -7.54
C ALA A 41 -3.28 4.10 -8.75
N TRP A 42 -2.14 3.41 -8.69
CA TRP A 42 -1.19 3.36 -9.80
C TRP A 42 -1.81 2.70 -11.04
N LEU A 43 -2.54 1.60 -10.86
CA LEU A 43 -3.27 0.96 -11.96
C LEU A 43 -4.31 1.90 -12.56
N ALA A 44 -4.97 2.69 -11.71
CA ALA A 44 -5.96 3.67 -12.18
C ALA A 44 -5.29 4.77 -13.02
N GLN A 45 -4.09 5.20 -12.66
CA GLN A 45 -3.33 6.15 -13.47
C GLN A 45 -2.98 5.58 -14.84
N LEU A 46 -2.78 4.27 -14.94
CA LEU A 46 -2.57 3.57 -16.20
C LEU A 46 -3.88 3.27 -16.94
N GLU A 47 -5.01 3.75 -16.42
CA GLU A 47 -6.35 3.49 -16.97
C GLU A 47 -6.66 1.99 -17.02
N GLN A 48 -6.28 1.26 -15.97
CA GLN A 48 -6.53 -0.17 -15.83
C GLN A 48 -7.42 -0.44 -14.62
N ARG A 49 -8.41 -1.31 -14.81
CA ARG A 49 -9.32 -1.71 -13.73
C ARG A 49 -8.75 -2.91 -12.99
N LEU A 50 -8.62 -2.76 -11.68
CA LEU A 50 -8.23 -3.84 -10.80
C LEU A 50 -9.37 -4.85 -10.69
N SER A 51 -9.07 -6.14 -10.87
CA SER A 51 -10.04 -7.22 -10.70
C SER A 51 -9.84 -7.92 -9.36
N HIS A 52 -10.89 -8.59 -8.89
CA HIS A 52 -10.81 -9.39 -7.67
C HIS A 52 -9.72 -10.48 -7.78
N ASP A 53 -9.67 -11.18 -8.91
CA ASP A 53 -8.70 -12.25 -9.12
C ASP A 53 -7.26 -11.73 -9.14
N HIS A 54 -7.03 -10.60 -9.78
CA HIS A 54 -5.71 -9.99 -9.79
C HIS A 54 -5.29 -9.57 -8.38
N LEU A 55 -6.20 -8.95 -7.63
CA LEU A 55 -5.93 -8.53 -6.26
C LEU A 55 -5.65 -9.74 -5.36
N ALA A 56 -6.39 -10.83 -5.52
CA ALA A 56 -6.14 -12.07 -4.78
C ALA A 56 -4.74 -12.61 -5.04
N GLY A 57 -4.28 -12.54 -6.29
CA GLY A 57 -2.91 -12.92 -6.67
C GLY A 57 -1.86 -12.03 -6.03
N VAL A 58 -2.07 -10.72 -6.00
CA VAL A 58 -1.19 -9.77 -5.33
C VAL A 58 -1.10 -10.09 -3.84
N GLU A 59 -2.25 -10.27 -3.17
CA GLU A 59 -2.30 -10.61 -1.75
C GLU A 59 -1.55 -11.91 -1.45
N ALA A 60 -1.69 -12.91 -2.30
CA ALA A 60 -1.02 -14.18 -2.10
C ALA A 60 0.52 -14.06 -2.11
N VAL A 61 1.07 -13.18 -2.95
CA VAL A 61 2.54 -13.04 -3.07
C VAL A 61 3.14 -12.11 -2.01
N ILE A 62 2.35 -11.29 -1.33
CA ILE A 62 2.87 -10.34 -0.33
C ILE A 62 2.46 -10.65 1.10
N ALA A 63 1.53 -11.57 1.32
CA ALA A 63 0.93 -11.80 2.64
C ALA A 63 1.97 -12.16 3.72
N ASP A 64 2.87 -13.09 3.43
CA ASP A 64 3.89 -13.51 4.39
C ASP A 64 4.88 -12.39 4.69
N TRP A 65 5.35 -11.68 3.68
CA TRP A 65 6.27 -10.57 3.86
C TRP A 65 5.63 -9.44 4.68
N ARG A 66 4.39 -9.10 4.38
CA ARG A 66 3.64 -8.11 5.16
C ARG A 66 3.56 -8.52 6.62
N HIS A 67 3.18 -9.77 6.88
CA HIS A 67 2.97 -10.28 8.23
C HIS A 67 4.28 -10.39 9.00
N ASP A 68 5.33 -10.92 8.37
CA ASP A 68 6.58 -11.28 9.05
C ASP A 68 7.58 -10.13 9.12
N MET A 69 7.50 -9.16 8.21
CA MET A 69 8.50 -8.09 8.10
C MET A 69 7.90 -6.70 8.31
N VAL A 70 6.93 -6.31 7.48
CA VAL A 70 6.42 -4.91 7.50
C VAL A 70 5.69 -4.60 8.80
N LYS A 71 4.73 -5.44 9.17
CA LYS A 71 3.92 -5.19 10.38
C LYS A 71 4.74 -5.21 11.66
N PRO A 72 5.67 -6.15 11.88
CA PRO A 72 6.50 -6.12 13.09
C PRO A 72 7.37 -4.87 13.19
N LEU A 73 7.97 -4.42 12.09
CA LEU A 73 8.79 -3.19 12.09
C LEU A 73 7.94 -1.97 12.42
N ARG A 74 6.75 -1.87 11.84
CA ARG A 74 5.81 -0.79 12.12
C ARG A 74 5.38 -0.79 13.59
N ALA A 75 5.07 -1.96 14.13
CA ALA A 75 4.66 -2.09 15.53
C ALA A 75 5.75 -1.63 16.49
N LEU A 76 7.01 -1.98 16.22
CA LEU A 76 8.15 -1.52 17.01
C LEU A 76 8.30 0.00 16.96
N ARG A 77 8.22 0.57 15.75
CA ARG A 77 8.33 2.03 15.59
C ARG A 77 7.23 2.75 16.36
N GLN A 78 5.99 2.27 16.28
CA GLN A 78 4.85 2.85 16.98
C GLN A 78 5.00 2.74 18.51
N ARG A 79 5.42 1.56 18.99
CA ARG A 79 5.63 1.31 20.42
C ARG A 79 6.68 2.24 21.00
N TRP A 80 7.75 2.52 20.26
CA TRP A 80 8.89 3.30 20.77
C TRP A 80 8.73 4.80 20.54
N HIS A 81 7.61 5.23 19.99
CA HIS A 81 7.34 6.65 19.75
C HIS A 81 7.38 7.47 21.04
N GLN A 82 6.94 6.89 22.15
CA GLN A 82 6.86 7.56 23.46
C GLN A 82 8.09 7.31 24.34
N VAL A 83 9.12 6.62 23.86
CA VAL A 83 10.31 6.29 24.63
C VAL A 83 11.43 7.26 24.27
N PRO A 84 11.81 8.21 25.17
CA PRO A 84 12.79 9.24 24.85
C PRO A 84 14.16 8.71 24.43
N ASP A 85 14.64 7.63 25.08
CA ASP A 85 15.95 7.07 24.80
C ASP A 85 16.00 6.21 23.54
N ALA A 86 14.84 5.97 22.93
CA ALA A 86 14.75 5.10 21.76
C ALA A 86 14.75 5.87 20.42
N VAL A 87 14.96 7.20 20.43
CA VAL A 87 14.85 8.02 19.22
C VAL A 87 15.75 7.53 18.08
N GLY A 88 17.03 7.28 18.37
CA GLY A 88 17.98 6.80 17.37
C GLY A 88 17.62 5.43 16.82
N ILE A 89 17.26 4.51 17.71
CA ILE A 89 16.86 3.15 17.33
C ILE A 89 15.55 3.19 16.53
N ARG A 90 14.60 4.02 16.95
CA ARG A 90 13.32 4.19 16.22
C ARG A 90 13.55 4.68 14.80
N ASP A 91 14.49 5.61 14.60
CA ASP A 91 14.80 6.11 13.27
C ASP A 91 15.40 5.02 12.38
N GLU A 92 16.23 4.14 12.94
CA GLU A 92 16.76 2.98 12.23
C GLU A 92 15.63 2.00 11.86
N ILE A 93 14.71 1.73 12.80
CA ILE A 93 13.55 0.88 12.55
C ILE A 93 12.67 1.48 11.44
N LYS A 94 12.47 2.79 11.46
CA LYS A 94 11.70 3.49 10.42
C LYS A 94 12.33 3.31 9.04
N SER A 95 13.66 3.38 8.96
CA SER A 95 14.39 3.14 7.71
C SER A 95 14.23 1.68 7.24
N LEU A 96 14.27 0.73 8.17
CA LEU A 96 14.05 -0.69 7.84
C LEU A 96 12.62 -0.95 7.40
N GLU A 97 11.65 -0.31 8.06
CA GLU A 97 10.24 -0.41 7.65
C GLU A 97 10.06 0.08 6.22
N LEU A 98 10.65 1.22 5.88
CA LEU A 98 10.58 1.76 4.52
C LEU A 98 11.21 0.82 3.49
N ARG A 99 12.33 0.20 3.83
CA ARG A 99 12.98 -0.79 2.97
C ARG A 99 12.12 -2.04 2.80
N ALA A 100 11.46 -2.47 3.86
CA ALA A 100 10.55 -3.62 3.81
C ALA A 100 9.32 -3.32 2.95
N GLU A 101 8.79 -2.10 3.03
CA GLU A 101 7.69 -1.65 2.17
C GLU A 101 8.12 -1.58 0.71
N ARG A 102 9.34 -1.10 0.44
CA ARG A 102 9.91 -1.08 -0.91
C ARG A 102 9.98 -2.49 -1.47
N GLN A 103 10.45 -3.45 -0.69
CA GLN A 103 10.53 -4.84 -1.12
C GLN A 103 9.13 -5.41 -1.40
N GLN A 104 8.16 -5.08 -0.58
CA GLN A 104 6.77 -5.47 -0.84
C GLN A 104 6.29 -4.93 -2.18
N GLN A 105 6.54 -3.67 -2.46
CA GLN A 105 6.13 -3.06 -3.74
C GLN A 105 6.91 -3.64 -4.93
N ASP A 106 8.17 -4.01 -4.75
CA ASP A 106 8.94 -4.70 -5.79
C ASP A 106 8.30 -6.03 -6.15
N THR A 107 7.83 -6.79 -5.14
CA THR A 107 7.13 -8.05 -5.35
C THR A 107 5.80 -7.83 -6.08
N MET A 108 5.06 -6.78 -5.69
CA MET A 108 3.79 -6.43 -6.33
C MET A 108 3.99 -6.05 -7.81
N TYR A 109 5.01 -5.26 -8.08
CA TYR A 109 5.32 -4.86 -9.45
C TYR A 109 5.75 -6.05 -10.32
N ALA A 110 6.56 -6.95 -9.76
CA ALA A 110 6.96 -8.17 -10.47
C ALA A 110 5.75 -9.04 -10.81
N HIS A 111 4.79 -9.15 -9.88
CA HIS A 111 3.54 -9.86 -10.12
C HIS A 111 2.74 -9.22 -11.26
N TYR A 112 2.66 -7.89 -11.28
CA TYR A 112 2.00 -7.15 -12.36
C TYR A 112 2.67 -7.44 -13.71
N GLN A 113 3.99 -7.40 -13.77
CA GLN A 113 4.74 -7.67 -15.01
C GLN A 113 4.51 -9.08 -15.53
N GLY A 114 4.33 -10.05 -14.63
CA GLY A 114 4.07 -11.44 -14.99
C GLY A 114 2.61 -11.73 -15.35
N SER A 115 1.72 -10.76 -15.17
CA SER A 115 0.30 -10.93 -15.47
C SER A 115 -0.01 -10.61 -16.91
N ALA A 116 -1.20 -11.06 -17.37
CA ALA A 116 -1.66 -10.84 -18.75
C ALA A 116 -2.13 -9.40 -19.01
N GLY A 117 -1.99 -8.51 -18.04
CA GLY A 117 -2.52 -7.15 -18.11
C GLY A 117 -3.96 -7.08 -17.62
N LEU A 118 -4.44 -5.88 -17.38
CA LEU A 118 -5.76 -5.62 -16.84
C LEU A 118 -6.59 -4.83 -17.86
N PRO A 119 -7.92 -4.97 -17.83
CA PRO A 119 -8.76 -4.30 -18.82
C PRO A 119 -8.69 -2.78 -18.65
N TRP A 120 -8.76 -2.09 -19.77
CA TRP A 120 -8.85 -0.65 -19.79
C TRP A 120 -10.17 -0.18 -19.16
N ALA A 121 -10.10 0.91 -18.41
CA ALA A 121 -11.28 1.56 -17.85
C ALA A 121 -11.01 3.06 -17.71
N ALA A 122 -12.02 3.88 -18.01
CA ALA A 122 -11.92 5.32 -17.83
C ALA A 122 -12.05 5.65 -16.36
N ARG A 123 -11.04 6.32 -15.79
CA ARG A 123 -11.06 6.85 -14.41
C ARG A 123 -11.46 5.81 -13.35
N PRO A 124 -10.77 4.65 -13.26
CA PRO A 124 -11.20 3.58 -12.35
C PRO A 124 -10.71 3.75 -10.91
N LEU A 125 -10.21 4.93 -10.51
CA LEU A 125 -9.60 5.12 -9.19
C LEU A 125 -10.53 4.73 -8.04
N ARG A 126 -11.76 5.24 -8.06
CA ARG A 126 -12.74 4.98 -7.00
C ARG A 126 -13.05 3.50 -6.88
N GLU A 127 -13.30 2.84 -8.01
CA GLU A 127 -13.61 1.42 -8.05
C GLU A 127 -12.44 0.56 -7.59
N ASN A 128 -11.22 0.92 -8.03
CA ASN A 128 -10.02 0.19 -7.63
C ASN A 128 -9.77 0.30 -6.12
N LEU A 129 -9.91 1.49 -5.54
CA LEU A 129 -9.75 1.69 -4.09
C LEU A 129 -10.84 0.98 -3.30
N ALA A 130 -12.09 1.05 -3.78
CA ALA A 130 -13.22 0.37 -3.13
C ALA A 130 -13.03 -1.14 -3.12
N LEU A 131 -12.47 -1.71 -4.18
CA LEU A 131 -12.19 -3.14 -4.25
C LEU A 131 -11.17 -3.56 -3.18
N VAL A 132 -10.11 -2.78 -3.00
CA VAL A 132 -9.12 -3.06 -1.94
C VAL A 132 -9.78 -3.04 -0.56
N ALA A 133 -10.60 -2.04 -0.29
CA ALA A 133 -11.30 -1.94 0.99
C ALA A 133 -12.24 -3.13 1.23
N SER A 134 -13.01 -3.51 0.21
CA SER A 134 -13.90 -4.67 0.24
C SER A 134 -13.15 -5.98 0.48
N PHE A 135 -12.04 -6.16 -0.25
CA PHE A 135 -11.22 -7.35 -0.15
C PHE A 135 -10.65 -7.53 1.26
N SER A 136 -10.37 -6.42 1.94
CA SER A 136 -9.86 -6.42 3.32
C SER A 136 -10.94 -6.71 4.36
N GLY A 137 -12.18 -7.02 3.95
CA GLY A 137 -13.27 -7.39 4.84
C GLY A 137 -14.04 -6.21 5.43
N HIS A 138 -13.89 -5.01 4.90
CA HIS A 138 -14.65 -3.84 5.34
C HIS A 138 -15.98 -3.77 4.58
N GLU A 139 -17.09 -3.86 5.32
CA GLU A 139 -18.43 -3.89 4.73
C GLU A 139 -18.81 -2.57 4.05
N ASP A 140 -18.33 -1.45 4.60
CA ASP A 140 -18.65 -0.12 4.07
C ASP A 140 -17.51 0.42 3.21
N ALA A 141 -17.27 -0.25 2.09
CA ALA A 141 -16.21 0.13 1.16
C ALA A 141 -16.43 1.54 0.57
N GLY A 142 -17.69 2.01 0.53
CA GLY A 142 -18.01 3.35 0.02
C GLY A 142 -17.37 4.47 0.82
N ARG A 143 -17.07 4.23 2.10
CA ARG A 143 -16.44 5.23 2.95
C ARG A 143 -15.04 5.62 2.46
N PHE A 144 -14.34 4.68 1.86
CA PHE A 144 -12.97 4.89 1.41
C PHE A 144 -12.90 5.57 0.04
N ALA A 145 -13.95 5.46 -0.74
CA ALA A 145 -14.01 6.07 -2.07
C ALA A 145 -14.10 7.60 -2.01
N ALA A 146 -14.48 8.15 -0.85
CA ALA A 146 -14.58 9.60 -0.64
C ALA A 146 -13.27 10.23 -0.13
N ILE A 147 -12.29 9.42 0.24
CA ILE A 147 -10.99 9.87 0.69
C ILE A 147 -10.03 9.94 -0.49
#